data_c761195c9ad71389941dd7100b701eb7
#
_entry.id   c761195c9ad71389941dd7100b701eb7
#
_cell.length_a   1.000
_cell.length_b   1.000
_cell.length_c   1.000
_cell.angle_alpha   90.00
_cell.angle_beta   90.00
_cell.angle_gamma   90.00
#
_symmetry.space_group_name_H-M   'P 1'
#
loop_
_entity.id
_entity.type
_entity.pdbx_description
1 polymer ?
#
loop_
_entity_poly.entity_id
_entity_poly.type
_entity_poly.pdbx_seq_one_letter_code
_entity_poly.pdbx_strand_id
1 'polypeptide(L)'
;MACTLVVCGTEVGLSQSTEQTQSDAVRVTVSMHPDGSRTVYKFDNAQHKAVATTTDPDGKLRETIRYELDEAGRFSSGEISGPDDRLRFKSRYRYDDAGRLLEETQSSGDGTLLHKIVYSYDASGKQTGYSVFDASGKLVGGNSAGKIRPSSSPKPREKGSR
;
A
#
# COMPACT_ATOMS: atom_id res chain seq x y z
N MET A 1 -48.06 -44.71 -48.89
CA MET A 1 -47.63 -43.33 -49.10
C MET A 1 -47.62 -42.70 -47.70
N ALA A 2 -46.48 -42.55 -47.14
CA ALA A 2 -46.30 -42.02 -45.78
C ALA A 2 -46.02 -40.51 -45.84
N CYS A 3 -46.84 -39.72 -45.16
CA CYS A 3 -46.70 -38.28 -45.09
C CYS A 3 -45.99 -37.97 -43.74
N THR A 4 -44.71 -37.54 -43.81
CA THR A 4 -43.91 -37.19 -42.67
C THR A 4 -44.15 -35.73 -42.33
N LEU A 5 -44.73 -35.46 -41.18
CA LEU A 5 -44.89 -34.12 -40.58
C LEU A 5 -43.59 -33.73 -39.92
N VAL A 6 -42.90 -32.68 -40.44
CA VAL A 6 -41.77 -32.05 -39.81
C VAL A 6 -42.32 -30.98 -38.87
N VAL A 7 -42.18 -31.18 -37.53
CA VAL A 7 -42.43 -30.16 -36.54
C VAL A 7 -41.15 -29.36 -36.35
N CYS A 8 -41.20 -28.09 -36.77
CA CYS A 8 -40.15 -27.13 -36.52
C CYS A 8 -40.33 -26.57 -35.11
N GLY A 9 -39.54 -27.08 -34.18
CA GLY A 9 -39.47 -26.55 -32.82
C GLY A 9 -38.56 -25.31 -32.77
N THR A 10 -39.14 -24.14 -32.54
CA THR A 10 -38.40 -22.92 -32.22
C THR A 10 -37.98 -22.98 -30.76
N GLU A 11 -36.72 -23.30 -30.51
CA GLU A 11 -36.14 -23.14 -29.20
C GLU A 11 -35.90 -21.64 -28.94
N VAL A 12 -36.71 -21.07 -28.05
CA VAL A 12 -36.48 -19.75 -27.46
C VAL A 12 -35.35 -19.92 -26.44
N GLY A 13 -34.13 -19.57 -26.84
CA GLY A 13 -32.99 -19.48 -25.94
C GLY A 13 -33.22 -18.37 -24.91
N LEU A 14 -33.62 -18.74 -23.71
CA LEU A 14 -33.55 -17.88 -22.55
C LEU A 14 -32.08 -17.63 -22.24
N SER A 15 -31.57 -16.48 -22.69
CA SER A 15 -30.31 -15.90 -22.19
C SER A 15 -30.52 -15.55 -20.74
N GLN A 16 -30.10 -16.44 -19.85
CA GLN A 16 -29.91 -16.09 -18.45
C GLN A 16 -28.71 -15.16 -18.41
N SER A 17 -28.94 -13.84 -18.37
CA SER A 17 -28.01 -12.88 -17.85
C SER A 17 -27.75 -13.25 -16.40
N THR A 18 -26.67 -13.96 -16.14
CA THR A 18 -26.13 -14.07 -14.80
C THR A 18 -25.63 -12.67 -14.45
N GLU A 19 -26.49 -11.86 -13.82
CA GLU A 19 -26.04 -10.73 -13.04
C GLU A 19 -25.12 -11.32 -11.98
N GLN A 20 -23.81 -11.22 -12.25
CA GLN A 20 -22.80 -11.37 -11.22
C GLN A 20 -23.03 -10.24 -10.24
N THR A 21 -23.88 -10.50 -9.27
CA THR A 21 -23.94 -9.72 -8.02
C THR A 21 -22.54 -9.83 -7.46
N GLN A 22 -21.73 -8.79 -7.72
CA GLN A 22 -20.43 -8.60 -7.08
C GLN A 22 -20.75 -8.47 -5.61
N SER A 23 -20.69 -9.59 -4.89
CA SER A 23 -20.92 -9.60 -3.46
C SER A 23 -19.91 -8.64 -2.85
N ASP A 24 -20.40 -7.69 -2.05
CA ASP A 24 -19.62 -6.79 -1.20
C ASP A 24 -18.86 -7.59 -0.13
N ALA A 25 -18.04 -8.54 -0.60
CA ALA A 25 -17.34 -9.46 0.27
C ALA A 25 -16.19 -8.69 0.95
N VAL A 26 -16.24 -8.65 2.27
CA VAL A 26 -15.12 -8.21 3.08
C VAL A 26 -13.91 -9.10 2.76
N ARG A 27 -12.89 -8.50 2.16
CA ARG A 27 -11.64 -9.20 1.86
C ARG A 27 -10.73 -9.17 3.08
N VAL A 28 -10.19 -10.33 3.47
CA VAL A 28 -9.22 -10.45 4.56
C VAL A 28 -7.87 -10.88 4.00
N THR A 29 -6.81 -10.20 4.40
CA THR A 29 -5.41 -10.53 4.06
C THR A 29 -4.58 -10.58 5.34
N VAL A 30 -3.67 -11.55 5.44
CA VAL A 30 -2.77 -11.70 6.59
C VAL A 30 -1.33 -11.55 6.10
N SER A 31 -0.56 -10.69 6.78
CA SER A 31 0.87 -10.51 6.57
C SER A 31 1.63 -10.98 7.81
N MET A 32 2.66 -11.82 7.60
CA MET A 32 3.56 -12.26 8.68
C MET A 32 4.87 -11.47 8.56
N HIS A 33 5.38 -11.01 9.68
CA HIS A 33 6.60 -10.23 9.76
C HIS A 33 7.78 -11.09 10.25
N PRO A 34 9.05 -10.70 9.94
CA PRO A 34 10.23 -11.45 10.35
C PRO A 34 10.39 -11.58 11.87
N ASP A 35 9.84 -10.66 12.66
CA ASP A 35 9.83 -10.69 14.12
C ASP A 35 8.74 -11.60 14.71
N GLY A 36 8.01 -12.34 13.86
CA GLY A 36 6.92 -13.23 14.25
C GLY A 36 5.59 -12.51 14.51
N SER A 37 5.55 -11.18 14.45
CA SER A 37 4.29 -10.44 14.51
C SER A 37 3.45 -10.65 13.24
N ARG A 38 2.15 -10.41 13.33
CA ARG A 38 1.25 -10.52 12.17
C ARG A 38 0.33 -9.32 12.08
N THR A 39 0.02 -8.92 10.85
CA THR A 39 -0.99 -7.91 10.56
C THR A 39 -2.14 -8.53 9.78
N VAL A 40 -3.35 -8.36 10.27
CA VAL A 40 -4.59 -8.77 9.60
C VAL A 40 -5.26 -7.54 9.02
N TYR A 41 -5.43 -7.50 7.71
CA TYR A 41 -6.16 -6.46 6.97
C TYR A 41 -7.58 -6.95 6.68
N LYS A 42 -8.58 -6.13 6.99
CA LYS A 42 -9.98 -6.31 6.61
C LYS A 42 -10.37 -5.14 5.73
N PHE A 43 -10.74 -5.41 4.48
CA PHE A 43 -11.18 -4.40 3.52
C PHE A 43 -12.69 -4.46 3.37
N ASP A 44 -13.33 -3.31 3.47
CA ASP A 44 -14.73 -3.08 3.14
C ASP A 44 -14.76 -2.08 1.97
N ASN A 45 -14.81 -2.62 0.76
CA ASN A 45 -14.78 -1.78 -0.45
C ASN A 45 -16.07 -0.99 -0.63
N ALA A 46 -17.22 -1.50 -0.15
CA ALA A 46 -18.49 -0.79 -0.24
C ALA A 46 -18.52 0.48 0.60
N GLN A 47 -17.80 0.46 1.73
CA GLN A 47 -17.66 1.62 2.61
C GLN A 47 -16.38 2.43 2.36
N HIS A 48 -15.55 2.05 1.39
CA HIS A 48 -14.23 2.64 1.14
C HIS A 48 -13.34 2.66 2.40
N LYS A 49 -13.34 1.57 3.17
CA LYS A 49 -12.59 1.46 4.42
C LYS A 49 -11.78 0.19 4.51
N ALA A 50 -10.70 0.25 5.30
CA ALA A 50 -9.99 -0.95 5.72
C ALA A 50 -9.50 -0.79 7.16
N VAL A 51 -9.34 -1.91 7.84
CA VAL A 51 -8.74 -1.95 9.19
C VAL A 51 -7.59 -2.95 9.16
N ALA A 52 -6.42 -2.50 9.60
CA ALA A 52 -5.27 -3.36 9.87
C ALA A 52 -5.09 -3.50 11.38
N THR A 53 -4.94 -4.73 11.85
CA THR A 53 -4.69 -5.06 13.26
C THR A 53 -3.39 -5.83 13.35
N THR A 54 -2.39 -5.28 14.03
CA THR A 54 -1.09 -5.91 14.25
C THR A 54 -1.02 -6.49 15.66
N THR A 55 -0.66 -7.76 15.74
CA THR A 55 -0.40 -8.46 17.01
C THR A 55 1.05 -8.94 17.05
N ASP A 56 1.63 -9.00 18.26
CA ASP A 56 2.93 -9.62 18.49
C ASP A 56 2.86 -11.16 18.35
N PRO A 57 3.97 -11.90 18.44
CA PRO A 57 3.98 -13.36 18.37
C PRO A 57 3.10 -14.04 19.43
N ASP A 58 2.90 -13.42 20.59
CA ASP A 58 2.07 -13.94 21.69
C ASP A 58 0.58 -13.60 21.49
N GLY A 59 0.24 -12.93 20.39
CA GLY A 59 -1.14 -12.55 20.04
C GLY A 59 -1.62 -11.27 20.70
N LYS A 60 -0.77 -10.55 21.43
CA LYS A 60 -1.12 -9.28 22.06
C LYS A 60 -1.19 -8.15 21.04
N LEU A 61 -2.24 -7.33 21.13
CA LEU A 61 -2.42 -6.17 20.25
C LEU A 61 -1.25 -5.18 20.39
N ARG A 62 -0.65 -4.80 19.27
CA ARG A 62 0.39 -3.75 19.16
C ARG A 62 -0.20 -2.44 18.66
N GLU A 63 -0.98 -2.51 17.58
CA GLU A 63 -1.60 -1.33 16.97
C GLU A 63 -2.81 -1.71 16.13
N THR A 64 -3.67 -0.73 15.90
CA THR A 64 -4.75 -0.78 14.93
C THR A 64 -4.63 0.42 14.01
N ILE A 65 -4.78 0.20 12.68
CA ILE A 65 -4.83 1.27 11.69
C ILE A 65 -6.20 1.23 11.02
N ARG A 66 -6.92 2.35 11.06
CA ARG A 66 -8.17 2.55 10.35
C ARG A 66 -7.88 3.38 9.10
N TYR A 67 -8.09 2.77 7.92
CA TYR A 67 -7.85 3.40 6.64
C TYR A 67 -9.14 3.89 5.99
N GLU A 68 -9.06 5.04 5.32
CA GLU A 68 -9.95 5.40 4.24
C GLU A 68 -9.31 4.98 2.91
N LEU A 69 -10.16 4.51 1.97
CA LEU A 69 -9.74 4.13 0.63
C LEU A 69 -10.21 5.17 -0.38
N ASP A 70 -9.43 5.36 -1.45
CA ASP A 70 -9.86 6.16 -2.61
C ASP A 70 -10.80 5.33 -3.52
N GLU A 71 -11.31 5.94 -4.58
CA GLU A 71 -12.20 5.29 -5.57
C GLU A 71 -11.55 4.09 -6.27
N ALA A 72 -10.23 4.03 -6.32
CA ALA A 72 -9.48 2.90 -6.86
C ALA A 72 -9.20 1.80 -5.81
N GLY A 73 -9.71 1.95 -4.57
CA GLY A 73 -9.52 1.01 -3.48
C GLY A 73 -8.12 1.06 -2.84
N ARG A 74 -7.37 2.15 -3.04
CA ARG A 74 -6.03 2.37 -2.45
C ARG A 74 -6.17 3.17 -1.15
N PHE A 75 -5.23 3.04 -0.24
CA PHE A 75 -5.20 3.82 1.00
C PHE A 75 -5.06 5.32 0.69
N SER A 76 -6.01 6.15 1.11
CA SER A 76 -5.95 7.62 1.00
C SER A 76 -5.49 8.27 2.29
N SER A 77 -5.92 7.73 3.42
CA SER A 77 -5.47 8.13 4.76
C SER A 77 -5.52 6.96 5.74
N GLY A 78 -4.89 7.10 6.89
CA GLY A 78 -4.91 6.14 7.98
C GLY A 78 -4.80 6.81 9.34
N GLU A 79 -5.52 6.30 10.32
CA GLU A 79 -5.42 6.66 11.73
C GLU A 79 -4.83 5.50 12.51
N ILE A 80 -3.66 5.70 13.11
CA ILE A 80 -2.87 4.69 13.82
C ILE A 80 -3.07 4.87 15.32
N SER A 81 -3.65 3.84 15.94
CA SER A 81 -3.88 3.77 17.38
C SER A 81 -3.04 2.70 18.03
N GLY A 82 -2.65 2.93 19.29
CA GLY A 82 -1.95 1.93 20.11
C GLY A 82 -2.91 0.86 20.66
N PRO A 83 -2.38 -0.07 21.51
CA PRO A 83 -3.17 -1.11 22.14
C PRO A 83 -4.22 -0.56 23.13
N ASP A 84 -4.07 0.68 23.55
CA ASP A 84 -4.99 1.44 24.41
C ASP A 84 -6.06 2.21 23.60
N ASP A 85 -6.15 1.95 22.31
CA ASP A 85 -7.02 2.63 21.32
C ASP A 85 -6.79 4.15 21.22
N ARG A 86 -5.72 4.68 21.81
CA ARG A 86 -5.37 6.09 21.71
C ARG A 86 -4.74 6.36 20.34
N LEU A 87 -5.27 7.37 19.64
CA LEU A 87 -4.70 7.86 18.39
C LEU A 87 -3.27 8.38 18.65
N ARG A 88 -2.32 7.82 17.90
CA ARG A 88 -0.90 8.20 17.95
C ARG A 88 -0.51 9.05 16.77
N PHE A 89 -0.91 8.59 15.56
CA PHE A 89 -0.50 9.19 14.30
C PHE A 89 -1.65 9.18 13.29
N LYS A 90 -1.56 10.10 12.31
CA LYS A 90 -2.36 10.09 11.11
C LYS A 90 -1.44 10.05 9.90
N SER A 91 -1.74 9.19 8.92
CA SER A 91 -1.03 9.12 7.64
C SER A 91 -1.92 9.59 6.50
N ARG A 92 -1.31 10.19 5.47
CA ARG A 92 -1.94 10.49 4.18
C ARG A 92 -1.05 9.97 3.08
N TYR A 93 -1.68 9.43 2.04
CA TYR A 93 -1.01 8.80 0.91
C TYR A 93 -1.35 9.53 -0.37
N ARG A 94 -0.36 9.76 -1.23
CA ARG A 94 -0.53 10.38 -2.53
C ARG A 94 0.09 9.50 -3.61
N TYR A 95 -0.62 9.34 -4.71
CA TYR A 95 -0.24 8.49 -5.83
C TYR A 95 -0.03 9.32 -7.09
N ASP A 96 0.73 8.77 -8.03
CA ASP A 96 0.81 9.32 -9.39
C ASP A 96 -0.32 8.76 -10.29
N ASP A 97 -0.36 9.25 -11.54
CA ASP A 97 -1.38 8.85 -12.52
C ASP A 97 -1.29 7.36 -12.90
N ALA A 98 -0.15 6.72 -12.69
CA ALA A 98 0.04 5.28 -12.87
C ALA A 98 -0.36 4.46 -11.63
N GLY A 99 -0.85 5.11 -10.56
CA GLY A 99 -1.27 4.47 -9.31
C GLY A 99 -0.13 4.08 -8.38
N ARG A 100 1.09 4.61 -8.60
CA ARG A 100 2.24 4.34 -7.74
C ARG A 100 2.27 5.32 -6.56
N LEU A 101 2.57 4.83 -5.35
CA LEU A 101 2.66 5.66 -4.15
C LEU A 101 3.82 6.65 -4.27
N LEU A 102 3.52 7.94 -4.40
CA LEU A 102 4.52 9.01 -4.48
C LEU A 102 4.97 9.50 -3.12
N GLU A 103 4.03 9.65 -2.20
CA GLU A 103 4.28 10.32 -0.95
C GLU A 103 3.41 9.74 0.18
N GLU A 104 4.01 9.59 1.35
CA GLU A 104 3.32 9.38 2.61
C GLU A 104 3.69 10.52 3.55
N THR A 105 2.68 11.16 4.14
CA THR A 105 2.87 12.17 5.20
C THR A 105 2.35 11.60 6.50
N GLN A 106 3.13 11.73 7.57
CA GLN A 106 2.69 11.36 8.92
C GLN A 106 2.62 12.57 9.81
N SER A 107 1.53 12.71 10.55
CA SER A 107 1.29 13.75 11.56
C SER A 107 0.90 13.12 12.89
N SER A 108 1.10 13.85 13.99
CA SER A 108 0.57 13.52 15.30
C SER A 108 -0.96 13.60 15.32
N GLY A 109 -1.59 13.15 16.41
CA GLY A 109 -3.03 13.14 16.56
C GLY A 109 -3.68 14.54 16.44
N ASP A 110 -2.95 15.60 16.83
CA ASP A 110 -3.37 17.00 16.71
C ASP A 110 -3.15 17.61 15.31
N GLY A 111 -2.56 16.84 14.38
CA GLY A 111 -2.30 17.28 13.02
C GLY A 111 -0.93 17.91 12.76
N THR A 112 -0.06 18.00 13.77
CA THR A 112 1.31 18.50 13.59
C THR A 112 2.09 17.53 12.70
N LEU A 113 2.68 18.03 11.58
CA LEU A 113 3.50 17.21 10.69
C LEU A 113 4.72 16.67 11.45
N LEU A 114 4.95 15.38 11.36
CA LEU A 114 6.12 14.70 11.94
C LEU A 114 7.18 14.45 10.88
N HIS A 115 6.81 13.78 9.81
CA HIS A 115 7.71 13.49 8.68
C HIS A 115 6.93 13.23 7.40
N LYS A 116 7.68 13.25 6.31
CA LYS A 116 7.21 12.92 4.96
C LYS A 116 8.16 11.94 4.33
N ILE A 117 7.62 10.90 3.70
CA ILE A 117 8.35 9.93 2.89
C ILE A 117 8.01 10.18 1.42
N VAL A 118 9.02 10.28 0.57
CA VAL A 118 8.88 10.42 -0.89
C VAL A 118 9.52 9.22 -1.55
N TYR A 119 8.77 8.52 -2.39
CA TYR A 119 9.20 7.33 -3.11
C TYR A 119 9.71 7.67 -4.50
N SER A 120 10.73 6.94 -4.95
CA SER A 120 11.35 7.10 -6.27
C SER A 120 11.18 5.83 -7.10
N TYR A 121 10.96 6.00 -8.41
CA TYR A 121 10.74 4.92 -9.35
C TYR A 121 11.63 5.11 -10.58
N ASP A 122 12.04 4.00 -11.22
CA ASP A 122 12.69 4.02 -12.53
C ASP A 122 11.66 4.09 -13.67
N ALA A 123 12.18 4.16 -14.90
CA ALA A 123 11.33 4.24 -16.08
C ALA A 123 10.45 3.00 -16.31
N SER A 124 10.79 1.86 -15.71
CA SER A 124 9.97 0.63 -15.74
C SER A 124 8.86 0.62 -14.69
N GLY A 125 8.82 1.64 -13.80
CA GLY A 125 7.88 1.71 -12.68
C GLY A 125 8.30 0.92 -11.45
N LYS A 126 9.52 0.36 -11.42
CA LYS A 126 10.06 -0.30 -10.25
C LYS A 126 10.53 0.73 -9.23
N GLN A 127 10.16 0.56 -7.96
CA GLN A 127 10.64 1.42 -6.88
C GLN A 127 12.17 1.29 -6.73
N THR A 128 12.86 2.43 -6.78
CA THR A 128 14.33 2.52 -6.67
C THR A 128 14.80 3.06 -5.32
N GLY A 129 13.89 3.59 -4.52
CA GLY A 129 14.23 4.07 -3.20
C GLY A 129 13.16 4.93 -2.58
N TYR A 130 13.52 5.54 -1.45
CA TYR A 130 12.71 6.53 -0.77
C TYR A 130 13.60 7.55 -0.06
N SER A 131 13.04 8.72 0.23
CA SER A 131 13.65 9.79 1.02
C SER A 131 12.71 10.17 2.17
N VAL A 132 13.26 10.38 3.37
CA VAL A 132 12.50 10.80 4.57
C VAL A 132 12.88 12.22 4.92
N PHE A 133 11.87 13.08 5.04
CA PHE A 133 12.02 14.48 5.42
C PHE A 133 11.36 14.72 6.77
N ASP A 134 11.95 15.53 7.63
CA ASP A 134 11.33 16.00 8.86
C ASP A 134 10.28 17.09 8.61
N ALA A 135 9.66 17.59 9.67
CA ALA A 135 8.64 18.63 9.60
C ALA A 135 9.14 19.96 8.99
N SER A 136 10.46 20.23 9.05
CA SER A 136 11.07 21.41 8.43
C SER A 136 11.38 21.25 6.94
N GLY A 137 11.16 20.05 6.39
CA GLY A 137 11.51 19.70 5.01
C GLY A 137 12.98 19.29 4.84
N LYS A 138 13.73 19.10 5.92
CA LYS A 138 15.11 18.64 5.87
C LYS A 138 15.16 17.13 5.66
N LEU A 139 16.02 16.66 4.73
CA LEU A 139 16.28 15.24 4.52
C LEU A 139 16.96 14.63 5.76
N VAL A 140 16.32 13.65 6.39
CA VAL A 140 16.80 12.98 7.61
C VAL A 140 17.08 11.50 7.42
N GLY A 141 16.65 10.91 6.30
CA GLY A 141 16.88 9.49 6.02
C GLY A 141 16.45 9.10 4.60
N GLY A 142 16.64 7.83 4.29
CA GLY A 142 16.22 7.25 3.02
C GLY A 142 17.22 6.22 2.51
N ASN A 143 16.79 5.46 1.48
CA ASN A 143 17.67 4.64 0.67
C ASN A 143 17.40 4.94 -0.81
N SER A 144 18.44 4.96 -1.61
CA SER A 144 18.35 4.97 -3.08
C SER A 144 19.11 3.76 -3.58
N ALA A 145 18.45 2.89 -4.31
CA ALA A 145 19.15 1.88 -5.09
C ALA A 145 19.90 2.62 -6.22
N GLY A 146 21.14 3.10 -5.96
CA GLY A 146 21.91 3.80 -6.98
C GLY A 146 22.82 4.92 -6.52
N LYS A 147 23.01 5.22 -5.25
CA LYS A 147 24.17 5.99 -4.82
C LYS A 147 25.43 5.11 -4.98
N ILE A 148 26.00 5.12 -6.18
CA ILE A 148 27.42 4.85 -6.36
C ILE A 148 28.13 5.78 -5.38
N ARG A 149 28.72 5.22 -4.33
CA ARG A 149 29.70 5.93 -3.49
C ARG A 149 30.71 6.52 -4.45
N PRO A 150 31.00 7.84 -4.41
CA PRO A 150 32.13 8.34 -5.15
C PRO A 150 33.34 7.56 -4.64
N SER A 151 33.99 6.85 -5.55
CA SER A 151 35.25 6.19 -5.31
C SER A 151 36.21 7.26 -4.75
N SER A 152 36.64 7.05 -3.50
CA SER A 152 37.71 7.86 -2.91
C SER A 152 38.89 7.80 -3.86
N SER A 153 39.21 8.93 -4.53
CA SER A 153 40.40 9.08 -5.33
C SER A 153 41.63 8.64 -4.54
N PRO A 154 42.51 7.83 -5.09
CA PRO A 154 43.73 7.44 -4.39
C PRO A 154 44.56 8.69 -4.10
N LYS A 155 44.90 8.86 -2.82
CA LYS A 155 45.80 9.90 -2.31
C LYS A 155 47.12 9.85 -3.09
N PRO A 156 47.64 10.96 -3.63
CA PRO A 156 48.95 10.97 -4.29
C PRO A 156 50.02 10.49 -3.32
N ARG A 157 50.83 9.53 -3.76
CA ARG A 157 51.95 8.99 -3.02
C ARG A 157 53.05 10.06 -3.03
N GLU A 158 53.30 10.69 -1.89
CA GLU A 158 54.47 11.58 -1.69
C GLU A 158 55.73 10.79 -1.97
N LYS A 159 56.48 11.22 -3.01
CA LYS A 159 57.86 10.77 -3.27
C LYS A 159 58.74 11.41 -2.23
N GLY A 160 59.25 10.60 -1.30
CA GLY A 160 60.33 11.01 -0.41
C GLY A 160 61.56 11.42 -1.25
N SER A 161 62.01 12.65 -1.02
CA SER A 161 63.26 13.17 -1.49
C SER A 161 64.37 12.69 -0.54
N ARG A 162 65.42 12.17 -1.13
CA ARG A 162 66.71 11.99 -0.48
C ARG A 162 67.56 13.22 -0.70
#